data_126246f1597f3da4b8dab68fb267174f
#
_entry.id   126246f1597f3da4b8dab68fb267174f
#
_cell.length_a   1.000
_cell.length_b   1.000
_cell.length_c   1.000
_cell.angle_alpha   90.00
_cell.angle_beta   90.00
_cell.angle_gamma   90.00
#
_symmetry.space_group_name_H-M   'P 1'
#
loop_
_entity.id
_entity.type
_entity.pdbx_description
1 polymer ?
#
loop_
_entity_poly.entity_id
_entity_poly.type
_entity_poly.pdbx_seq_one_letter_code
_entity_poly.pdbx_strand_id
1 'polypeptide(L)'
;MRRYAILIAFLLGLTACAGKTDPLPAAPFASPRPYQTATPAATLSVVTPLPSLTEILLPTPTPFTYTVAAGDTLSDIATRFDVRLDDLLTANPGLSPTALQVGALLTIPLGGNTSGEPTPTPVPLTILQARCWPTADGGCWCFALIQNDYAETIENLSVQFTLLDASGQEIGSQVAYGLLNILPAGRKMPLAAFFPAPLPADVHPRAQVLTAIRLSADDSRYLPIALQNTLVRVDWSGRTAHVSGRAALTTQSATVGTLWVLGVAYDQYGHVVGVRRWGAGEPLKADSILAFDFLVFSLGAPIDHLDLLVEARP
;
A
#
# COMPACT_ATOMS: atom_id res chain seq x y z
N MET A 1 26.82 -16.50 -71.78
CA MET A 1 28.04 -15.73 -72.07
C MET A 1 28.50 -15.09 -70.78
N ARG A 2 29.71 -15.50 -70.35
CA ARG A 2 30.69 -14.80 -69.50
C ARG A 2 30.10 -14.04 -68.29
N ARG A 3 30.35 -14.46 -67.03
CA ARG A 3 31.69 -14.23 -66.35
C ARG A 3 31.79 -15.04 -65.08
N TYR A 4 32.53 -16.10 -65.16
CA TYR A 4 33.31 -16.69 -64.04
C TYR A 4 34.65 -15.88 -63.99
N ALA A 5 35.03 -15.44 -62.83
CA ALA A 5 36.39 -15.22 -62.38
C ALA A 5 36.39 -14.16 -61.26
N ILE A 6 36.54 -14.58 -60.04
CA ILE A 6 37.65 -14.19 -59.16
C ILE A 6 37.44 -15.00 -57.85
N LEU A 7 37.94 -16.18 -57.90
CA LEU A 7 38.29 -17.05 -56.79
C LEU A 7 39.77 -17.27 -56.98
N ILE A 8 40.61 -16.79 -56.08
CA ILE A 8 41.98 -17.24 -55.79
C ILE A 8 42.71 -16.07 -55.07
N ALA A 9 43.39 -16.43 -53.98
CA ALA A 9 44.36 -15.68 -53.23
C ALA A 9 43.89 -14.90 -52.01
N PHE A 10 43.72 -15.62 -50.91
CA PHE A 10 44.23 -15.19 -49.60
C PHE A 10 44.43 -16.43 -48.67
N LEU A 11 45.31 -17.29 -49.10
CA LEU A 11 45.91 -18.32 -48.22
C LEU A 11 47.37 -17.95 -48.13
N LEU A 12 47.86 -17.52 -46.98
CA LEU A 12 49.23 -17.55 -46.47
C LEU A 12 49.41 -16.45 -45.42
N GLY A 13 49.58 -16.85 -44.16
CA GLY A 13 49.97 -15.92 -43.09
C GLY A 13 49.57 -16.38 -41.67
N LEU A 14 49.58 -17.67 -41.37
CA LEU A 14 49.61 -18.14 -39.98
C LEU A 14 51.00 -18.54 -39.57
N THR A 15 51.85 -17.60 -39.17
CA THR A 15 53.04 -17.84 -38.41
C THR A 15 52.67 -17.90 -36.93
N ALA A 16 52.63 -19.10 -36.39
CA ALA A 16 52.47 -19.37 -34.98
C ALA A 16 53.75 -18.94 -34.23
N CYS A 17 53.68 -17.89 -33.43
CA CYS A 17 54.65 -17.64 -32.36
C CYS A 17 54.31 -18.58 -31.19
N ALA A 18 55.05 -19.68 -31.09
CA ALA A 18 55.12 -20.51 -29.90
C ALA A 18 55.88 -19.75 -28.79
N GLY A 19 55.16 -19.07 -27.92
CA GLY A 19 55.67 -18.52 -26.67
C GLY A 19 55.92 -19.68 -25.71
N LYS A 20 57.17 -19.87 -25.29
CA LYS A 20 57.53 -20.74 -24.17
C LYS A 20 56.85 -20.22 -22.92
N THR A 21 55.90 -20.96 -22.41
CA THR A 21 55.34 -20.75 -21.06
C THR A 21 56.25 -21.46 -20.07
N ASP A 22 57.05 -20.69 -19.33
CA ASP A 22 57.71 -21.19 -18.15
C ASP A 22 56.66 -21.60 -17.11
N PRO A 23 56.82 -22.76 -16.45
CA PRO A 23 55.88 -23.17 -15.41
C PRO A 23 56.03 -22.24 -14.20
N LEU A 24 54.95 -21.61 -13.80
CA LEU A 24 54.86 -20.88 -12.55
C LEU A 24 55.20 -21.82 -11.38
N PRO A 25 56.03 -21.38 -10.40
CA PRO A 25 56.31 -22.17 -9.21
C PRO A 25 55.00 -22.41 -8.44
N ALA A 26 54.72 -23.68 -8.15
CA ALA A 26 53.60 -24.09 -7.34
C ALA A 26 53.75 -23.48 -5.93
N ALA A 27 52.76 -22.68 -5.52
CA ALA A 27 52.67 -22.18 -4.16
C ALA A 27 52.54 -23.37 -3.18
N PRO A 28 53.26 -23.37 -2.06
CA PRO A 28 53.17 -24.46 -1.09
C PRO A 28 51.73 -24.47 -0.50
N PHE A 29 51.10 -25.62 -0.59
CA PHE A 29 49.80 -25.85 0.07
C PHE A 29 49.98 -25.62 1.58
N ALA A 30 49.32 -24.61 2.11
CA ALA A 30 49.21 -24.39 3.55
C ALA A 30 48.45 -25.57 4.16
N SER A 31 49.12 -26.33 5.04
CA SER A 31 48.48 -27.39 5.80
C SER A 31 47.32 -26.82 6.61
N PRO A 32 46.15 -27.45 6.61
CA PRO A 32 45.05 -27.02 7.42
C PRO A 32 45.42 -27.10 8.90
N ARG A 33 45.29 -25.97 9.61
CA ARG A 33 45.45 -25.96 11.07
C ARG A 33 44.29 -26.73 11.69
N PRO A 34 44.53 -27.59 12.70
CA PRO A 34 43.47 -28.29 13.38
C PRO A 34 42.53 -27.26 14.04
N TYR A 35 41.25 -27.45 13.81
CA TYR A 35 40.18 -26.66 14.42
C TYR A 35 40.23 -26.87 15.94
N GLN A 36 40.59 -25.84 16.71
CA GLN A 36 40.44 -25.90 18.15
C GLN A 36 38.98 -25.63 18.52
N THR A 37 38.29 -26.66 18.97
CA THR A 37 36.96 -26.53 19.53
C THR A 37 37.07 -25.73 20.82
N ALA A 38 36.57 -24.48 20.80
CA ALA A 38 36.43 -23.71 22.03
C ALA A 38 35.35 -24.40 22.88
N THR A 39 35.76 -24.90 24.03
CA THR A 39 34.83 -25.35 25.06
C THR A 39 33.95 -24.16 25.46
N PRO A 40 32.61 -24.21 25.35
CA PRO A 40 31.78 -23.09 25.77
C PRO A 40 31.95 -22.94 27.28
N ALA A 41 32.49 -21.81 27.70
CA ALA A 41 32.45 -21.40 29.10
C ALA A 41 30.96 -21.26 29.45
N ALA A 42 30.56 -21.90 30.54
CA ALA A 42 29.19 -21.77 31.06
C ALA A 42 28.94 -20.30 31.41
N THR A 43 28.27 -19.60 30.52
CA THR A 43 27.76 -18.25 30.77
C THR A 43 26.60 -18.40 31.77
N LEU A 44 26.79 -17.96 32.98
CA LEU A 44 25.70 -17.74 33.91
C LEU A 44 24.75 -16.73 33.26
N SER A 45 23.57 -17.22 32.86
CA SER A 45 22.50 -16.35 32.35
C SER A 45 22.07 -15.45 33.49
N VAL A 46 22.57 -14.23 33.49
CA VAL A 46 21.96 -13.17 34.29
C VAL A 46 20.59 -12.93 33.70
N VAL A 47 19.55 -13.39 34.38
CA VAL A 47 18.17 -13.04 34.05
C VAL A 47 18.02 -11.55 34.32
N THR A 48 18.21 -10.75 33.29
CA THR A 48 17.86 -9.34 33.32
C THR A 48 16.32 -9.28 33.45
N PRO A 49 15.76 -8.67 34.51
CA PRO A 49 14.32 -8.53 34.60
C PRO A 49 13.86 -7.75 33.35
N LEU A 50 12.87 -8.30 32.62
CA LEU A 50 12.19 -7.57 31.56
C LEU A 50 11.74 -6.22 32.15
N PRO A 51 12.02 -5.09 31.47
CA PRO A 51 11.42 -3.84 31.89
C PRO A 51 9.90 -4.02 31.86
N SER A 52 9.28 -3.82 33.00
CA SER A 52 7.84 -3.74 33.14
C SER A 52 7.36 -2.73 32.09
N LEU A 53 6.43 -3.13 31.21
CA LEU A 53 5.80 -2.21 30.28
C LEU A 53 5.17 -1.10 31.13
N THR A 54 5.83 0.04 31.20
CA THR A 54 5.23 1.24 31.78
C THR A 54 4.07 1.57 30.84
N GLU A 55 2.87 1.39 31.36
CA GLU A 55 1.65 1.81 30.67
C GLU A 55 1.81 3.29 30.34
N ILE A 56 2.02 3.62 29.06
CA ILE A 56 2.05 5.01 28.61
C ILE A 56 0.60 5.48 28.76
N LEU A 57 0.34 6.18 29.85
CA LEU A 57 -0.92 6.90 30.03
C LEU A 57 -1.01 7.90 28.87
N LEU A 58 -1.84 7.59 27.88
CA LEU A 58 -2.21 8.56 26.85
C LEU A 58 -2.71 9.81 27.56
N PRO A 59 -2.25 11.02 27.17
CA PRO A 59 -2.76 12.24 27.77
C PRO A 59 -4.26 12.26 27.63
N THR A 60 -4.96 12.36 28.74
CA THR A 60 -6.42 12.55 28.76
C THR A 60 -6.71 13.81 27.93
N PRO A 61 -7.56 13.76 26.89
CA PRO A 61 -7.87 14.93 26.09
C PRO A 61 -8.40 16.02 27.03
N THR A 62 -7.80 17.19 26.98
CA THR A 62 -8.26 18.36 27.75
C THR A 62 -9.66 18.70 27.24
N PRO A 63 -10.67 18.75 28.12
CA PRO A 63 -12.03 19.06 27.69
C PRO A 63 -12.08 20.47 27.09
N PHE A 64 -12.66 20.58 25.90
CA PHE A 64 -12.91 21.86 25.26
C PHE A 64 -14.10 22.52 25.95
N THR A 65 -13.99 23.78 26.34
CA THR A 65 -15.08 24.53 26.99
C THR A 65 -15.59 25.66 26.09
N TYR A 66 -16.89 25.82 26.01
CA TYR A 66 -17.55 26.90 25.29
C TYR A 66 -18.33 27.80 26.28
N THR A 67 -18.22 29.12 26.10
CA THR A 67 -18.99 30.08 26.91
C THR A 67 -20.30 30.42 26.17
N VAL A 68 -21.40 30.16 26.81
CA VAL A 68 -22.76 30.40 26.25
C VAL A 68 -22.97 31.87 25.93
N ALA A 69 -23.32 32.18 24.70
CA ALA A 69 -23.66 33.50 24.22
C ALA A 69 -25.18 33.77 24.31
N ALA A 70 -25.54 35.06 24.27
CA ALA A 70 -26.97 35.44 24.25
C ALA A 70 -27.66 34.92 22.98
N GLY A 71 -28.75 34.19 23.15
CA GLY A 71 -29.52 33.56 22.05
C GLY A 71 -29.09 32.14 21.69
N ASP A 72 -28.07 31.60 22.34
CA ASP A 72 -27.69 30.20 22.14
C ASP A 72 -28.72 29.25 22.74
N THR A 73 -28.98 28.15 22.05
CA THR A 73 -29.67 26.98 22.59
C THR A 73 -28.74 25.79 22.65
N LEU A 74 -28.99 24.83 23.53
CA LEU A 74 -28.19 23.62 23.61
C LEU A 74 -28.18 22.85 22.29
N SER A 75 -29.27 22.87 21.54
CA SER A 75 -29.38 22.22 20.22
C SER A 75 -28.50 22.93 19.17
N ASP A 76 -28.46 24.27 19.17
CA ASP A 76 -27.63 25.04 18.25
C ASP A 76 -26.15 24.85 18.57
N ILE A 77 -25.82 24.81 19.87
CA ILE A 77 -24.42 24.52 20.32
C ILE A 77 -24.04 23.12 19.92
N ALA A 78 -24.87 22.10 20.15
CA ALA A 78 -24.62 20.73 19.77
C ALA A 78 -24.37 20.61 18.25
N THR A 79 -25.21 21.26 17.43
CA THR A 79 -25.05 21.29 15.96
C THR A 79 -23.77 22.02 15.55
N ARG A 80 -23.45 23.15 16.18
CA ARG A 80 -22.25 23.95 15.88
C ARG A 80 -20.96 23.17 16.10
N PHE A 81 -20.91 22.35 17.15
CA PHE A 81 -19.73 21.57 17.53
C PHE A 81 -19.79 20.11 17.07
N ASP A 82 -20.78 19.73 16.25
CA ASP A 82 -21.00 18.38 15.73
C ASP A 82 -21.02 17.30 16.82
N VAL A 83 -21.75 17.61 17.92
CA VAL A 83 -21.94 16.69 19.05
C VAL A 83 -23.42 16.41 19.23
N ARG A 84 -23.76 15.24 19.75
CA ARG A 84 -25.16 14.94 20.07
C ARG A 84 -25.60 15.74 21.30
N LEU A 85 -26.88 16.16 21.30
CA LEU A 85 -27.42 16.86 22.43
C LEU A 85 -27.35 16.06 23.74
N ASP A 86 -27.58 14.75 23.66
CA ASP A 86 -27.49 13.86 24.82
C ASP A 86 -26.07 13.75 25.39
N ASP A 87 -25.08 13.74 24.51
CA ASP A 87 -23.64 13.69 24.92
C ASP A 87 -23.24 15.03 25.57
N LEU A 88 -23.73 16.14 25.01
CA LEU A 88 -23.51 17.47 25.58
C LEU A 88 -24.16 17.60 26.97
N LEU A 89 -25.36 17.08 27.16
CA LEU A 89 -26.03 17.02 28.46
C LEU A 89 -25.30 16.13 29.45
N THR A 90 -24.81 14.96 29.00
CA THR A 90 -24.07 14.03 29.85
C THR A 90 -22.73 14.61 30.30
N ALA A 91 -22.03 15.36 29.42
CA ALA A 91 -20.79 16.05 29.76
C ALA A 91 -20.97 17.23 30.70
N ASN A 92 -22.23 17.71 30.91
CA ASN A 92 -22.57 18.86 31.75
C ASN A 92 -23.66 18.51 32.76
N PRO A 93 -23.41 17.62 33.71
CA PRO A 93 -24.39 17.22 34.72
C PRO A 93 -24.78 18.42 35.58
N GLY A 94 -26.06 18.75 35.61
CA GLY A 94 -26.60 19.89 36.37
C GLY A 94 -27.09 21.05 35.52
N LEU A 95 -26.92 21.00 34.20
CA LEU A 95 -27.60 21.94 33.31
C LEU A 95 -29.06 21.58 33.14
N SER A 96 -29.93 22.60 33.31
CA SER A 96 -31.34 22.47 32.92
C SER A 96 -31.43 22.74 31.42
N PRO A 97 -32.00 21.82 30.60
CA PRO A 97 -32.17 22.03 29.18
C PRO A 97 -33.00 23.27 28.82
N THR A 98 -33.84 23.72 29.76
CA THR A 98 -34.74 24.85 29.58
C THR A 98 -34.26 26.18 30.21
N ALA A 99 -33.09 26.17 30.87
CA ALA A 99 -32.57 27.35 31.58
C ALA A 99 -31.05 27.52 31.34
N LEU A 100 -30.67 27.71 30.06
CA LEU A 100 -29.28 27.98 29.70
C LEU A 100 -28.92 29.43 30.05
N GLN A 101 -27.94 29.61 30.95
CA GLN A 101 -27.51 30.95 31.38
C GLN A 101 -26.43 31.49 30.46
N VAL A 102 -26.59 32.72 29.99
CA VAL A 102 -25.55 33.44 29.23
C VAL A 102 -24.29 33.60 30.10
N GLY A 103 -23.14 33.27 29.57
CA GLY A 103 -21.87 33.27 30.29
C GLY A 103 -21.55 31.96 31.01
N ALA A 104 -22.44 30.96 31.03
CA ALA A 104 -22.14 29.64 31.56
C ALA A 104 -21.06 28.95 30.71
N LEU A 105 -20.15 28.23 31.38
CA LEU A 105 -19.15 27.41 30.72
C LEU A 105 -19.74 26.01 30.47
N LEU A 106 -19.81 25.63 29.20
CA LEU A 106 -20.17 24.29 28.77
C LEU A 106 -18.96 23.48 28.39
N THR A 107 -18.85 22.29 28.93
CA THR A 107 -17.88 21.28 28.47
C THR A 107 -18.40 20.67 27.19
N ILE A 108 -17.71 20.87 26.06
CA ILE A 108 -18.02 20.23 24.80
C ILE A 108 -17.26 18.90 24.76
N PRO A 109 -17.95 17.75 24.68
CA PRO A 109 -17.26 16.48 24.55
C PRO A 109 -16.47 16.45 23.22
N LEU A 110 -15.14 16.39 23.29
CA LEU A 110 -14.30 16.20 22.12
C LEU A 110 -14.40 14.74 21.67
N GLY A 111 -15.14 14.51 20.62
CA GLY A 111 -15.46 13.19 20.09
C GLY A 111 -16.93 13.08 19.81
N GLY A 112 -17.43 13.90 18.88
CA GLY A 112 -18.78 13.74 18.32
C GLY A 112 -18.99 12.30 17.88
N ASN A 113 -20.13 11.72 18.29
CA ASN A 113 -20.59 10.37 17.96
C ASN A 113 -19.86 9.18 18.62
N THR A 114 -19.50 9.27 19.90
CA THR A 114 -19.39 8.04 20.67
C THR A 114 -20.76 7.60 21.20
N SER A 115 -21.74 7.35 20.32
CA SER A 115 -22.64 6.23 20.57
C SER A 115 -21.72 5.04 20.80
N GLY A 116 -21.85 4.33 21.89
CA GLY A 116 -20.96 3.21 22.26
C GLY A 116 -20.96 2.01 21.29
N GLU A 117 -20.94 2.32 20.02
CA GLU A 117 -20.56 1.39 18.99
C GLU A 117 -19.04 1.33 19.02
N PRO A 118 -18.46 0.18 19.38
CA PRO A 118 -17.03 0.05 19.41
C PRO A 118 -16.47 0.53 18.07
N THR A 119 -15.56 1.50 18.11
CA THR A 119 -14.79 1.85 16.90
C THR A 119 -14.35 0.53 16.29
N PRO A 120 -14.77 0.19 15.06
CA PRO A 120 -14.49 -1.12 14.51
C PRO A 120 -12.97 -1.29 14.51
N THR A 121 -12.50 -2.23 15.35
CA THR A 121 -11.08 -2.58 15.37
C THR A 121 -10.73 -3.01 13.94
N PRO A 122 -9.70 -2.41 13.32
CA PRO A 122 -9.33 -2.80 11.96
C PRO A 122 -9.13 -4.31 11.89
N VAL A 123 -9.70 -4.94 10.87
CA VAL A 123 -9.46 -6.36 10.63
C VAL A 123 -7.96 -6.53 10.37
N PRO A 124 -7.26 -7.40 11.11
CA PRO A 124 -5.83 -7.62 10.88
C PRO A 124 -5.62 -8.22 9.49
N LEU A 125 -4.89 -7.53 8.63
CA LEU A 125 -4.55 -7.99 7.28
C LEU A 125 -3.05 -8.22 7.15
N THR A 126 -2.67 -9.15 6.29
CA THR A 126 -1.28 -9.48 6.03
C THR A 126 -0.66 -8.44 5.09
N ILE A 127 0.41 -7.80 5.57
CA ILE A 127 1.28 -6.95 4.73
C ILE A 127 2.39 -7.85 4.19
N LEU A 128 2.33 -8.18 2.90
CA LEU A 128 3.30 -9.07 2.26
C LEU A 128 4.64 -8.38 2.01
N GLN A 129 4.60 -7.08 1.68
CA GLN A 129 5.79 -6.27 1.43
C GLN A 129 5.50 -4.79 1.65
N ALA A 130 6.53 -4.04 2.02
CA ALA A 130 6.58 -2.58 1.95
C ALA A 130 7.92 -2.20 1.28
N ARG A 131 7.86 -1.48 0.17
CA ARG A 131 9.05 -1.13 -0.63
C ARG A 131 8.89 0.23 -1.29
N CYS A 132 9.98 0.99 -1.36
CA CYS A 132 10.02 2.28 -2.04
C CYS A 132 10.88 2.21 -3.30
N TRP A 133 10.48 2.99 -4.31
CA TRP A 133 11.20 3.19 -5.56
C TRP A 133 11.55 4.67 -5.69
N PRO A 134 12.83 5.03 -5.83
CA PRO A 134 13.25 6.41 -5.95
C PRO A 134 12.76 7.02 -7.27
N THR A 135 12.47 8.30 -7.26
CA THR A 135 12.10 9.09 -8.44
C THR A 135 13.25 9.99 -8.87
N ALA A 136 13.23 10.45 -10.11
CA ALA A 136 14.31 11.26 -10.70
C ALA A 136 14.51 12.62 -10.00
N ASP A 137 13.48 13.13 -9.33
CA ASP A 137 13.49 14.36 -8.54
C ASP A 137 13.99 14.18 -7.11
N GLY A 138 14.41 12.95 -6.74
CA GLY A 138 14.95 12.63 -5.41
C GLY A 138 13.90 12.31 -4.36
N GLY A 139 12.63 12.18 -4.73
CA GLY A 139 11.56 11.62 -3.90
C GLY A 139 11.48 10.10 -4.04
N CYS A 140 10.45 9.47 -3.46
CA CYS A 140 10.17 8.06 -3.68
C CYS A 140 8.67 7.72 -3.63
N TRP A 141 8.26 6.74 -4.44
CA TRP A 141 6.98 6.07 -4.32
C TRP A 141 7.14 4.80 -3.48
N CYS A 142 6.37 4.70 -2.42
CA CYS A 142 6.33 3.52 -1.56
C CYS A 142 5.05 2.73 -1.80
N PHE A 143 5.17 1.40 -1.91
CA PHE A 143 4.06 0.47 -2.04
C PHE A 143 4.02 -0.48 -0.85
N ALA A 144 2.84 -0.70 -0.28
CA ALA A 144 2.55 -1.78 0.65
C ALA A 144 1.56 -2.74 -0.02
N LEU A 145 1.95 -3.98 -0.23
CA LEU A 145 1.08 -5.01 -0.80
C LEU A 145 0.34 -5.72 0.31
N ILE A 146 -0.97 -5.55 0.33
CA ILE A 146 -1.85 -6.12 1.34
C ILE A 146 -2.59 -7.31 0.75
N GLN A 147 -2.66 -8.41 1.51
CA GLN A 147 -3.42 -9.60 1.17
C GLN A 147 -4.66 -9.69 2.04
N ASN A 148 -5.79 -9.98 1.42
CA ASN A 148 -7.01 -10.36 2.11
C ASN A 148 -7.08 -11.88 2.23
N ASP A 149 -6.74 -12.40 3.42
CA ASP A 149 -6.78 -13.84 3.73
C ASP A 149 -8.16 -14.30 4.21
N TYR A 150 -9.14 -13.39 4.31
CA TYR A 150 -10.50 -13.69 4.75
C TYR A 150 -11.38 -14.16 3.59
N ALA A 151 -12.47 -14.84 3.93
CA ALA A 151 -13.49 -15.26 2.97
C ALA A 151 -14.38 -14.09 2.50
N GLU A 152 -14.44 -13.03 3.32
CA GLU A 152 -15.22 -11.82 3.04
C GLU A 152 -14.39 -10.80 2.29
N THR A 153 -15.06 -9.95 1.53
CA THR A 153 -14.45 -8.75 0.94
C THR A 153 -14.15 -7.74 2.04
N ILE A 154 -13.03 -7.05 1.93
CA ILE A 154 -12.64 -5.95 2.82
C ILE A 154 -12.89 -4.63 2.10
N GLU A 155 -13.46 -3.65 2.80
CA GLU A 155 -13.63 -2.27 2.30
C GLU A 155 -12.86 -1.24 3.15
N ASN A 156 -12.73 -0.03 2.63
CA ASN A 156 -12.12 1.13 3.31
C ASN A 156 -10.70 0.83 3.84
N LEU A 157 -9.90 0.14 3.02
CA LEU A 157 -8.53 -0.17 3.37
C LEU A 157 -7.66 1.08 3.35
N SER A 158 -7.00 1.35 4.47
CA SER A 158 -5.95 2.38 4.54
C SER A 158 -4.73 1.90 5.31
N VAL A 159 -3.58 2.46 4.97
CA VAL A 159 -2.28 2.10 5.53
C VAL A 159 -1.52 3.37 5.87
N GLN A 160 -0.92 3.42 7.05
CA GLN A 160 0.09 4.40 7.37
C GLN A 160 1.46 3.90 6.93
N PHE A 161 2.13 4.69 6.12
CA PHE A 161 3.54 4.53 5.82
C PHE A 161 4.34 5.42 6.75
N THR A 162 5.37 4.86 7.35
CA THR A 162 6.42 5.58 8.07
C THR A 162 7.73 5.33 7.36
N LEU A 163 8.38 6.38 6.90
CA LEU A 163 9.67 6.30 6.24
C LEU A 163 10.77 6.51 7.28
N LEU A 164 11.68 5.56 7.35
CA LEU A 164 12.80 5.56 8.29
C LEU A 164 14.11 5.77 7.53
N ASP A 165 15.06 6.47 8.14
CA ASP A 165 16.43 6.54 7.65
C ASP A 165 17.25 5.29 8.02
N ALA A 166 18.51 5.24 7.62
CA ALA A 166 19.43 4.14 7.91
C ALA A 166 19.66 3.93 9.43
N SER A 167 19.43 4.94 10.29
CA SER A 167 19.52 4.83 11.73
C SER A 167 18.23 4.32 12.40
N GLY A 168 17.15 4.19 11.61
CA GLY A 168 15.82 3.83 12.09
C GLY A 168 15.00 5.00 12.62
N GLN A 169 15.48 6.24 12.41
CA GLN A 169 14.74 7.43 12.77
C GLN A 169 13.67 7.74 11.74
N GLU A 170 12.49 8.11 12.19
CA GLU A 170 11.41 8.54 11.32
C GLU A 170 11.73 9.87 10.64
N ILE A 171 11.62 9.89 9.31
CA ILE A 171 11.83 11.06 8.47
C ILE A 171 10.55 11.57 7.81
N GLY A 172 9.49 10.80 7.86
CA GLY A 172 8.18 11.19 7.35
C GLY A 172 7.14 10.11 7.48
N SER A 173 5.88 10.53 7.45
CA SER A 173 4.73 9.65 7.53
C SER A 173 3.64 10.10 6.57
N GLN A 174 2.96 9.14 5.92
CA GLN A 174 1.88 9.37 4.96
C GLN A 174 0.81 8.30 5.12
N VAL A 175 -0.47 8.70 5.00
CA VAL A 175 -1.58 7.76 4.93
C VAL A 175 -1.94 7.51 3.48
N ALA A 176 -1.98 6.24 3.09
CA ALA A 176 -2.43 5.79 1.78
C ALA A 176 -3.77 5.08 1.90
N TYR A 177 -4.63 5.32 0.92
CA TYR A 177 -5.94 4.68 0.80
C TYR A 177 -5.93 3.65 -0.33
N GLY A 178 -6.83 2.68 -0.26
CA GLY A 178 -7.03 1.69 -1.30
C GLY A 178 -7.22 2.34 -2.67
N LEU A 179 -6.56 1.81 -3.69
CA LEU A 179 -6.75 2.24 -5.08
C LEU A 179 -8.13 1.84 -5.63
N LEU A 180 -8.70 0.78 -5.07
CA LEU A 180 -10.11 0.42 -5.11
C LEU A 180 -10.68 0.55 -3.69
N ASN A 181 -11.99 0.73 -3.56
CA ASN A 181 -12.63 0.78 -2.23
C ASN A 181 -12.73 -0.60 -1.60
N ILE A 182 -12.71 -1.66 -2.41
CA ILE A 182 -12.79 -3.05 -1.94
C ILE A 182 -11.54 -3.85 -2.30
N LEU A 183 -11.20 -4.77 -1.41
CA LEU A 183 -10.23 -5.85 -1.64
C LEU A 183 -10.95 -7.19 -1.52
N PRO A 184 -11.26 -7.86 -2.64
CA PRO A 184 -11.99 -9.13 -2.64
C PRO A 184 -11.25 -10.22 -1.88
N ALA A 185 -12.00 -11.25 -1.44
CA ALA A 185 -11.47 -12.43 -0.77
C ALA A 185 -10.31 -13.07 -1.54
N GLY A 186 -9.24 -13.43 -0.85
CA GLY A 186 -8.06 -14.08 -1.43
C GLY A 186 -7.23 -13.23 -2.39
N ARG A 187 -7.58 -11.95 -2.60
CA ARG A 187 -6.88 -11.06 -3.53
C ARG A 187 -5.85 -10.19 -2.80
N LYS A 188 -4.97 -9.59 -3.59
CA LYS A 188 -3.93 -8.67 -3.13
C LYS A 188 -4.13 -7.31 -3.77
N MET A 189 -3.91 -6.25 -3.02
CA MET A 189 -3.95 -4.87 -3.54
C MET A 189 -2.81 -4.06 -2.92
N PRO A 190 -2.02 -3.35 -3.72
CA PRO A 190 -1.06 -2.40 -3.20
C PRO A 190 -1.73 -1.08 -2.84
N LEU A 191 -1.27 -0.48 -1.75
CA LEU A 191 -1.50 0.91 -1.43
C LEU A 191 -0.22 1.68 -1.71
N ALA A 192 -0.34 2.93 -2.13
CA ALA A 192 0.79 3.73 -2.58
C ALA A 192 0.83 5.08 -1.87
N ALA A 193 2.03 5.49 -1.43
CA ALA A 193 2.30 6.81 -0.89
C ALA A 193 3.52 7.42 -1.57
N PHE A 194 3.50 8.74 -1.81
CA PHE A 194 4.63 9.49 -2.33
C PHE A 194 5.29 10.31 -1.23
N PHE A 195 6.60 10.20 -1.11
CA PHE A 195 7.41 11.04 -0.24
C PHE A 195 8.25 11.99 -1.11
N PRO A 196 8.05 13.31 -0.97
CA PRO A 196 8.78 14.28 -1.77
C PRO A 196 10.25 14.39 -1.35
N ALA A 197 11.08 14.87 -2.28
CA ALA A 197 12.46 15.25 -2.00
C ALA A 197 12.54 16.48 -1.04
N PRO A 198 13.65 16.65 -0.32
CA PRO A 198 14.85 15.80 -0.31
C PRO A 198 14.71 14.59 0.64
N LEU A 199 15.18 13.45 0.19
CA LEU A 199 15.23 12.22 1.01
C LEU A 199 16.67 11.70 1.13
N PRO A 200 17.04 11.05 2.26
CA PRO A 200 18.29 10.30 2.38
C PRO A 200 18.39 9.19 1.32
N ALA A 201 19.62 8.78 1.00
CA ALA A 201 19.85 7.72 0.01
C ALA A 201 19.27 6.36 0.44
N ASP A 202 19.37 6.04 1.73
CA ASP A 202 18.88 4.79 2.30
C ASP A 202 17.63 5.06 3.13
N VAL A 203 16.48 4.75 2.57
CA VAL A 203 15.19 4.86 3.25
C VAL A 203 14.51 3.50 3.36
N HIS A 204 13.88 3.26 4.52
CA HIS A 204 13.19 2.02 4.82
C HIS A 204 11.71 2.29 5.14
N PRO A 205 10.77 1.81 4.33
CA PRO A 205 9.36 1.97 4.63
C PRO A 205 8.91 0.96 5.70
N ARG A 206 8.13 1.45 6.67
CA ARG A 206 7.27 0.65 7.53
C ARG A 206 5.84 0.92 7.14
N ALA A 207 5.02 -0.10 7.09
CA ALA A 207 3.60 0.02 6.78
C ALA A 207 2.76 -0.59 7.91
N GLN A 208 1.65 0.06 8.24
CA GLN A 208 0.69 -0.39 9.24
C GLN A 208 -0.73 -0.16 8.73
N VAL A 209 -1.58 -1.18 8.79
CA VAL A 209 -3.00 -1.06 8.46
C VAL A 209 -3.67 -0.18 9.51
N LEU A 210 -4.36 0.87 9.07
CA LEU A 210 -5.14 1.77 9.93
C LEU A 210 -6.61 1.41 9.92
N THR A 211 -7.17 1.17 8.72
CA THR A 211 -8.57 0.80 8.56
C THR A 211 -8.68 -0.39 7.62
N ALA A 212 -9.58 -1.30 7.95
CA ALA A 212 -9.99 -2.43 7.14
C ALA A 212 -11.31 -2.94 7.72
N ILE A 213 -12.38 -2.92 6.94
CA ILE A 213 -13.73 -3.24 7.39
C ILE A 213 -14.22 -4.42 6.56
N ARG A 214 -14.81 -5.44 7.19
CA ARG A 214 -15.46 -6.54 6.49
C ARG A 214 -16.74 -6.05 5.85
N LEU A 215 -16.87 -6.30 4.56
CA LEU A 215 -18.08 -6.02 3.82
C LEU A 215 -19.09 -7.15 4.06
N SER A 216 -20.36 -6.78 4.35
CA SER A 216 -21.41 -7.78 4.45
C SER A 216 -21.63 -8.48 3.11
N ALA A 217 -21.95 -9.76 3.15
CA ALA A 217 -22.25 -10.52 1.93
C ALA A 217 -23.50 -10.01 1.20
N ASP A 218 -24.41 -9.32 1.93
CA ASP A 218 -25.65 -8.75 1.39
C ASP A 218 -25.48 -7.32 0.88
N ASP A 219 -24.25 -6.79 0.87
CA ASP A 219 -23.99 -5.41 0.47
C ASP A 219 -24.16 -5.24 -1.05
N SER A 220 -25.14 -4.44 -1.43
CA SER A 220 -25.50 -4.17 -2.82
C SER A 220 -24.78 -2.96 -3.43
N ARG A 221 -23.92 -2.29 -2.68
CA ARG A 221 -23.14 -1.13 -3.17
C ARG A 221 -22.10 -1.51 -4.23
N TYR A 222 -21.72 -2.78 -4.26
CA TYR A 222 -20.75 -3.29 -5.22
C TYR A 222 -21.38 -4.33 -6.14
N LEU A 223 -21.20 -4.14 -7.43
CA LEU A 223 -21.81 -4.98 -8.45
C LEU A 223 -20.81 -6.01 -8.99
N PRO A 224 -21.24 -7.27 -9.23
CA PRO A 224 -20.37 -8.28 -9.76
C PRO A 224 -20.04 -8.00 -11.22
N ILE A 225 -18.75 -7.90 -11.52
CA ILE A 225 -18.19 -7.63 -12.86
C ILE A 225 -17.25 -8.76 -13.26
N ALA A 226 -17.32 -9.16 -14.52
CA ALA A 226 -16.37 -10.06 -15.14
C ALA A 226 -15.49 -9.32 -16.15
N LEU A 227 -14.16 -9.53 -16.02
CA LEU A 227 -13.21 -9.10 -17.05
C LEU A 227 -13.08 -10.20 -18.09
N GLN A 228 -13.18 -9.84 -19.38
CA GLN A 228 -13.16 -10.76 -20.51
C GLN A 228 -12.09 -10.32 -21.51
N ASN A 229 -11.49 -11.31 -22.20
CA ASN A 229 -10.51 -11.06 -23.27
C ASN A 229 -9.41 -10.09 -22.85
N THR A 230 -8.92 -10.25 -21.60
CA THR A 230 -7.84 -9.42 -21.08
C THR A 230 -6.54 -9.77 -21.76
N LEU A 231 -5.82 -8.75 -22.21
CA LEU A 231 -4.51 -8.89 -22.83
C LEU A 231 -3.55 -7.92 -22.16
N VAL A 232 -2.41 -8.46 -21.73
CA VAL A 232 -1.29 -7.68 -21.19
C VAL A 232 -0.10 -7.86 -22.12
N ARG A 233 0.45 -6.77 -22.63
CA ARG A 233 1.65 -6.74 -23.44
C ARG A 233 2.71 -5.89 -22.76
N VAL A 234 3.76 -6.52 -22.27
CA VAL A 234 4.92 -5.82 -21.73
C VAL A 234 5.84 -5.47 -22.90
N ASP A 235 6.34 -4.25 -22.92
CA ASP A 235 7.29 -3.82 -23.93
C ASP A 235 8.65 -4.54 -23.75
N TRP A 236 9.49 -4.47 -24.76
CA TRP A 236 10.80 -5.14 -24.73
C TRP A 236 11.74 -4.65 -23.62
N SER A 237 11.53 -3.44 -23.12
CA SER A 237 12.32 -2.87 -22.01
C SER A 237 11.80 -3.28 -20.63
N GLY A 238 10.60 -3.86 -20.56
CA GLY A 238 9.91 -4.15 -19.32
C GLY A 238 9.44 -2.91 -18.55
N ARG A 239 9.53 -1.71 -19.16
CA ARG A 239 9.17 -0.46 -18.47
C ARG A 239 7.71 -0.10 -18.58
N THR A 240 7.03 -0.64 -19.56
CA THR A 240 5.62 -0.32 -19.84
C THR A 240 4.85 -1.58 -20.15
N ALA A 241 3.70 -1.74 -19.54
CA ALA A 241 2.73 -2.76 -19.89
C ALA A 241 1.46 -2.11 -20.45
N HIS A 242 1.06 -2.54 -21.65
CA HIS A 242 -0.22 -2.18 -22.24
C HIS A 242 -1.27 -3.20 -21.84
N VAL A 243 -2.35 -2.73 -21.22
CA VAL A 243 -3.45 -3.54 -20.71
C VAL A 243 -4.71 -3.21 -21.46
N SER A 244 -5.36 -4.20 -22.03
CA SER A 244 -6.65 -4.04 -22.70
C SER A 244 -7.58 -5.19 -22.37
N GLY A 245 -8.89 -4.98 -22.51
CA GLY A 245 -9.89 -5.99 -22.23
C GLY A 245 -11.30 -5.45 -22.30
N ARG A 246 -12.23 -6.23 -21.79
CA ARG A 246 -13.64 -5.91 -21.72
C ARG A 246 -14.17 -6.17 -20.33
N ALA A 247 -15.02 -5.28 -19.84
CA ALA A 247 -15.76 -5.44 -18.59
C ALA A 247 -17.24 -5.66 -18.90
N ALA A 248 -17.84 -6.67 -18.30
CA ALA A 248 -19.24 -7.01 -18.45
C ALA A 248 -19.88 -7.24 -17.09
N LEU A 249 -21.10 -6.70 -16.90
CA LEU A 249 -21.92 -7.04 -15.75
C LEU A 249 -22.32 -8.50 -15.80
N THR A 250 -22.27 -9.17 -14.66
CA THR A 250 -22.75 -10.56 -14.55
C THR A 250 -24.24 -10.64 -14.13
N THR A 251 -24.84 -9.50 -13.82
CA THR A 251 -26.26 -9.36 -13.47
C THR A 251 -26.98 -8.46 -14.49
N GLN A 252 -28.21 -8.84 -14.87
CA GLN A 252 -28.96 -8.19 -15.94
C GLN A 252 -29.78 -6.95 -15.51
N SER A 253 -29.82 -6.59 -14.24
CA SER A 253 -30.77 -5.62 -13.71
C SER A 253 -30.17 -4.31 -13.18
N ALA A 254 -28.85 -4.11 -13.29
CA ALA A 254 -28.22 -2.94 -12.73
C ALA A 254 -27.51 -2.09 -13.79
N THR A 255 -27.40 -0.79 -13.52
CA THR A 255 -26.52 0.12 -14.27
C THR A 255 -25.32 0.42 -13.37
N VAL A 256 -24.12 0.35 -13.93
CA VAL A 256 -22.89 0.73 -13.25
C VAL A 256 -22.63 2.21 -13.49
N GLY A 257 -22.65 3.01 -12.45
CA GLY A 257 -22.27 4.43 -12.50
C GLY A 257 -20.76 4.61 -12.43
N THR A 258 -20.08 3.76 -11.68
CA THR A 258 -18.62 3.79 -11.52
C THR A 258 -18.04 2.42 -11.82
N LEU A 259 -17.10 2.36 -12.76
CA LEU A 259 -16.31 1.16 -13.05
C LEU A 259 -14.83 1.51 -13.02
N TRP A 260 -14.08 0.79 -12.17
CA TRP A 260 -12.64 0.91 -12.09
C TRP A 260 -11.95 -0.43 -12.37
N VAL A 261 -10.88 -0.37 -13.13
CA VAL A 261 -9.96 -1.50 -13.34
C VAL A 261 -8.59 -1.08 -12.83
N LEU A 262 -8.03 -1.85 -11.92
CA LEU A 262 -6.70 -1.62 -11.36
C LEU A 262 -5.73 -2.63 -11.95
N GLY A 263 -4.68 -2.14 -12.62
CA GLY A 263 -3.53 -2.93 -13.04
C GLY A 263 -2.42 -2.80 -12.01
N VAL A 264 -1.89 -3.93 -11.56
CA VAL A 264 -0.78 -4.02 -10.61
C VAL A 264 0.36 -4.77 -11.28
N ALA A 265 1.47 -4.08 -11.51
CA ALA A 265 2.64 -4.65 -12.15
C ALA A 265 3.66 -5.13 -11.11
N TYR A 266 4.21 -6.32 -11.35
CA TYR A 266 5.20 -6.98 -10.49
C TYR A 266 6.48 -7.26 -11.27
N ASP A 267 7.62 -7.23 -10.55
CA ASP A 267 8.89 -7.73 -11.07
C ASP A 267 8.98 -9.27 -10.92
N GLN A 268 10.07 -9.85 -11.40
CA GLN A 268 10.35 -11.29 -11.32
C GLN A 268 10.40 -11.85 -9.88
N TYR A 269 10.55 -10.99 -8.87
CA TYR A 269 10.57 -11.36 -7.45
C TYR A 269 9.22 -11.16 -6.76
N GLY A 270 8.20 -10.70 -7.50
CA GLY A 270 6.87 -10.39 -6.98
C GLY A 270 6.77 -9.06 -6.25
N HIS A 271 7.76 -8.16 -6.41
CA HIS A 271 7.64 -6.82 -5.86
C HIS A 271 6.75 -5.94 -6.75
N VAL A 272 5.91 -5.14 -6.12
CA VAL A 272 5.11 -4.14 -6.85
C VAL A 272 6.03 -3.07 -7.41
N VAL A 273 6.06 -2.93 -8.74
CA VAL A 273 6.86 -1.94 -9.46
C VAL A 273 6.03 -0.86 -10.12
N GLY A 274 4.72 -1.03 -10.20
CA GLY A 274 3.84 -0.03 -10.77
C GLY A 274 2.37 -0.36 -10.58
N VAL A 275 1.55 0.67 -10.56
CA VAL A 275 0.09 0.56 -10.44
C VAL A 275 -0.60 1.59 -11.33
N ARG A 276 -1.74 1.24 -11.86
CA ARG A 276 -2.60 2.18 -12.58
C ARG A 276 -4.06 1.81 -12.40
N ARG A 277 -4.86 2.76 -11.94
CA ARG A 277 -6.31 2.66 -11.97
C ARG A 277 -6.85 3.33 -13.23
N TRP A 278 -7.58 2.57 -14.01
CA TRP A 278 -8.40 3.06 -15.10
C TRP A 278 -9.84 3.21 -14.62
N GLY A 279 -10.51 4.26 -15.05
CA GLY A 279 -11.92 4.51 -14.75
C GLY A 279 -12.71 4.69 -16.03
N ALA A 280 -13.92 4.14 -16.07
CA ALA A 280 -14.84 4.36 -17.17
C ALA A 280 -15.29 5.83 -17.22
N GLY A 281 -15.30 6.40 -18.42
CA GLY A 281 -15.81 7.76 -18.64
C GLY A 281 -17.33 7.82 -18.75
N GLU A 282 -17.98 6.69 -18.98
CA GLU A 282 -19.44 6.57 -19.15
C GLU A 282 -19.98 5.40 -18.32
N PRO A 283 -21.24 5.49 -17.86
CA PRO A 283 -21.89 4.39 -17.16
C PRO A 283 -22.02 3.14 -18.04
N LEU A 284 -21.82 1.97 -17.45
CA LEU A 284 -22.04 0.69 -18.08
C LEU A 284 -23.49 0.27 -17.85
N LYS A 285 -24.27 0.15 -18.96
CA LYS A 285 -25.65 -0.33 -18.91
C LYS A 285 -25.69 -1.86 -18.74
N ALA A 286 -26.81 -2.35 -18.24
CA ALA A 286 -27.11 -3.77 -18.25
C ALA A 286 -26.94 -4.35 -19.66
N ASP A 287 -26.47 -5.57 -19.78
CA ASP A 287 -26.23 -6.30 -21.04
C ASP A 287 -25.23 -5.63 -22.02
N SER A 288 -24.57 -4.54 -21.59
CA SER A 288 -23.50 -3.92 -22.39
C SER A 288 -22.12 -4.39 -21.96
N ILE A 289 -21.16 -4.25 -22.86
CA ILE A 289 -19.76 -4.56 -22.64
C ILE A 289 -18.95 -3.29 -22.83
N LEU A 290 -18.15 -2.92 -21.84
CA LEU A 290 -17.27 -1.77 -21.95
C LEU A 290 -15.83 -2.20 -22.16
N ALA A 291 -15.21 -1.68 -23.22
CA ALA A 291 -13.78 -1.90 -23.46
C ALA A 291 -12.95 -0.97 -22.55
N PHE A 292 -11.82 -1.49 -22.06
CA PHE A 292 -10.82 -0.71 -21.37
C PHE A 292 -9.45 -0.87 -22.01
N ASP A 293 -8.66 0.18 -21.93
CA ASP A 293 -7.31 0.25 -22.49
C ASP A 293 -6.50 1.27 -21.70
N PHE A 294 -5.33 0.84 -21.16
CA PHE A 294 -4.46 1.73 -20.38
C PHE A 294 -3.04 1.19 -20.29
N LEU A 295 -2.12 2.07 -19.88
CA LEU A 295 -0.71 1.75 -19.67
C LEU A 295 -0.38 1.72 -18.18
N VAL A 296 0.44 0.76 -17.79
CA VAL A 296 1.07 0.68 -16.46
C VAL A 296 2.56 0.85 -16.65
N PHE A 297 3.17 1.75 -15.88
CA PHE A 297 4.60 2.05 -15.94
C PHE A 297 5.31 1.47 -14.71
N SER A 298 6.50 0.92 -14.93
CA SER A 298 7.38 0.52 -13.85
C SER A 298 8.16 1.72 -13.30
N LEU A 299 8.10 1.89 -11.99
CA LEU A 299 8.94 2.83 -11.22
C LEU A 299 10.26 2.19 -10.75
N GLY A 300 10.34 0.86 -10.82
CA GLY A 300 11.46 0.06 -10.31
C GLY A 300 12.09 -0.85 -11.37
N ALA A 301 12.19 -2.13 -11.03
CA ALA A 301 12.68 -3.19 -11.92
C ALA A 301 11.73 -3.41 -13.13
N PRO A 302 12.17 -4.11 -14.18
CA PRO A 302 11.28 -4.49 -15.29
C PRO A 302 10.06 -5.27 -14.83
N ILE A 303 8.94 -5.02 -15.50
CA ILE A 303 7.68 -5.73 -15.29
C ILE A 303 7.83 -7.16 -15.81
N ASP A 304 7.54 -8.14 -14.95
CA ASP A 304 7.45 -9.55 -15.30
C ASP A 304 6.00 -9.95 -15.63
N HIS A 305 5.09 -9.64 -14.72
CA HIS A 305 3.67 -9.92 -14.90
C HIS A 305 2.78 -8.82 -14.30
N LEU A 306 1.47 -8.93 -14.55
CA LEU A 306 0.50 -7.94 -14.10
C LEU A 306 -0.79 -8.61 -13.68
N ASP A 307 -1.29 -8.24 -12.50
CA ASP A 307 -2.60 -8.63 -11.98
C ASP A 307 -3.63 -7.55 -12.24
N LEU A 308 -4.89 -7.98 -12.43
CA LEU A 308 -6.03 -7.08 -12.59
C LEU A 308 -7.03 -7.29 -11.45
N LEU A 309 -7.49 -6.17 -10.88
CA LEU A 309 -8.64 -6.11 -9.99
C LEU A 309 -9.69 -5.18 -10.61
N VAL A 310 -10.95 -5.41 -10.27
CA VAL A 310 -12.06 -4.61 -10.78
C VAL A 310 -13.03 -4.28 -9.67
N GLU A 311 -13.60 -3.09 -9.75
CA GLU A 311 -14.66 -2.62 -8.87
C GLU A 311 -15.73 -1.92 -9.71
N ALA A 312 -17.00 -2.24 -9.42
CA ALA A 312 -18.14 -1.59 -10.01
C ALA A 312 -19.15 -1.17 -8.94
N ARG A 313 -19.72 0.01 -9.12
CA ARG A 313 -20.77 0.55 -8.25
C ARG A 313 -21.91 1.13 -9.08
N PRO A 314 -23.17 1.11 -8.56
CA PRO A 314 -24.33 1.72 -9.19
C PRO A 314 -24.14 3.19 -9.52
#